data_4901163563826aceb6c15aedf18ee80f
#
_entry.id   4901163563826aceb6c15aedf18ee80f
#
_cell.length_a   1.000
_cell.length_b   1.000
_cell.length_c   1.000
_cell.angle_alpha   90.00
_cell.angle_beta   90.00
_cell.angle_gamma   90.00
#
_symmetry.space_group_name_H-M   'P 1'
#
loop_
_entity.id
_entity.type
_entity.pdbx_description
1 polymer ?
#
loop_
_entity_poly.entity_id
_entity_poly.type
_entity_poly.pdbx_seq_one_letter_code
_entity_poly.pdbx_strand_id
1 'polypeptide(L)'
;MKVIKNILLLIIAIQFISCEKEDDKRFTQENQSFVRFFLLVASNNEVLEFPNKDGNLLAATSYAKDNLKTLKIPVAITAAKIDNPVTISFSTSVTGLSNYTITPVNSLTFTNEKRIDTIYIKVNKNWDLTKNPQIKLTLTESSNTDVIIGIPNENIPNNELNISFKETIFPFFFNINRKEIEGINQESFDFKVLFPNGFIASEIESIPLFSAPSTFKYTIEKKPITKEDEVEFTFKVNENLAEDSSLDTSLSLVEIPNYVKGINNFLDINKPIKVDRDGAPVINFYNLNNPFYRLFGEYWRPDNDIPGSCEWFSTSVFPKPVIVDKNHKNGFLFSNNGTPNDESDDVYHHRYKLGFVGNFTPIGTNPFAIKNLFEGERNDSPGLTLPEAIEFFPKNGNSTSEGIVNVISQRIIIVRSSDLKAFTLPISGSGIYELVDSSSNLWKITLEIYVDATSINGEIVKRDYILYNNRNYPDPDPLTTNCPTVINL
;
A
#
# COMPACT_ATOMS: atom_id res chain seq x y z
N MET A 1 31.02 -45.05 -41.03
CA MET A 1 30.47 -43.71 -40.72
C MET A 1 29.18 -43.33 -41.47
N LYS A 2 29.05 -43.62 -42.79
CA LYS A 2 27.81 -43.27 -43.54
C LYS A 2 26.53 -44.00 -43.07
N VAL A 3 26.61 -45.27 -42.63
CA VAL A 3 25.48 -46.07 -42.17
C VAL A 3 24.93 -45.57 -40.86
N ILE A 4 25.77 -45.18 -39.90
CA ILE A 4 25.36 -44.67 -38.59
C ILE A 4 24.64 -43.31 -38.71
N LYS A 5 25.08 -42.46 -39.66
CA LYS A 5 24.46 -41.18 -39.95
C LYS A 5 23.04 -41.30 -40.50
N ASN A 6 22.83 -42.32 -41.36
CA ASN A 6 21.52 -42.58 -41.95
C ASN A 6 20.56 -43.23 -40.92
N ILE A 7 21.04 -44.06 -39.98
CA ILE A 7 20.24 -44.61 -38.89
C ILE A 7 19.82 -43.54 -37.91
N LEU A 8 20.75 -42.60 -37.60
CA LEU A 8 20.43 -41.45 -36.72
C LEU A 8 19.39 -40.52 -37.34
N LEU A 9 19.48 -40.27 -38.66
CA LEU A 9 18.49 -39.47 -39.38
C LEU A 9 17.11 -40.15 -39.44
N LEU A 10 17.07 -41.48 -39.54
CA LEU A 10 15.85 -42.28 -39.55
C LEU A 10 15.16 -42.25 -38.14
N ILE A 11 15.96 -42.32 -37.07
CA ILE A 11 15.46 -42.25 -35.69
C ILE A 11 14.90 -40.84 -35.39
N ILE A 12 15.55 -39.78 -35.88
CA ILE A 12 15.05 -38.38 -35.74
C ILE A 12 13.76 -38.19 -36.56
N ALA A 13 13.68 -38.74 -37.76
CA ALA A 13 12.47 -38.66 -38.58
C ALA A 13 11.27 -39.44 -37.96
N ILE A 14 11.52 -40.57 -37.28
CA ILE A 14 10.49 -41.29 -36.55
C ILE A 14 9.97 -40.53 -35.30
N GLN A 15 10.82 -39.71 -34.67
CA GLN A 15 10.36 -38.86 -33.55
C GLN A 15 9.45 -37.73 -33.99
N PHE A 16 9.58 -37.22 -35.22
CA PHE A 16 8.66 -36.23 -35.79
C PHE A 16 7.33 -36.78 -36.26
N ILE A 17 7.23 -38.10 -36.48
CA ILE A 17 5.98 -38.76 -36.87
C ILE A 17 5.18 -39.18 -35.61
N SER A 18 5.85 -39.31 -34.45
CA SER A 18 5.20 -39.67 -33.16
C SER A 18 4.46 -38.49 -32.51
N CYS A 19 4.52 -37.29 -33.09
CA CYS A 19 3.76 -36.13 -32.58
C CYS A 19 2.43 -35.99 -33.33
N GLU A 20 1.83 -37.10 -33.75
CA GLU A 20 0.46 -37.12 -34.22
C GLU A 20 -0.52 -37.20 -33.04
N LYS A 21 -1.15 -36.07 -32.79
CA LYS A 21 -2.54 -35.96 -32.37
C LYS A 21 -3.00 -36.91 -31.24
N GLU A 22 -2.38 -36.82 -30.06
CA GLU A 22 -3.07 -37.34 -28.89
C GLU A 22 -4.31 -36.48 -28.51
N ASP A 23 -4.46 -35.29 -29.10
CA ASP A 23 -5.65 -34.47 -28.87
C ASP A 23 -6.94 -35.10 -29.39
N ASP A 24 -6.88 -35.86 -30.51
CA ASP A 24 -8.06 -36.58 -31.03
C ASP A 24 -8.44 -37.80 -30.19
N LYS A 25 -7.55 -38.31 -29.35
CA LYS A 25 -7.86 -39.48 -28.46
C LYS A 25 -8.43 -39.08 -27.13
N ARG A 26 -8.29 -37.82 -26.70
CA ARG A 26 -8.90 -37.34 -25.46
C ARG A 26 -10.40 -37.11 -25.57
N PHE A 27 -10.88 -36.91 -26.77
CA PHE A 27 -12.31 -36.69 -27.07
C PHE A 27 -12.77 -37.62 -28.18
N THR A 28 -12.91 -38.92 -27.86
CA THR A 28 -13.58 -39.87 -28.76
C THR A 28 -15.06 -39.54 -28.82
N GLN A 29 -15.76 -40.01 -29.87
CA GLN A 29 -17.21 -39.81 -30.00
C GLN A 29 -18.05 -40.36 -28.82
N GLU A 30 -17.43 -41.12 -27.93
CA GLU A 30 -18.01 -41.59 -26.67
C GLU A 30 -17.93 -40.55 -25.53
N ASN A 31 -17.11 -39.50 -25.69
CA ASN A 31 -17.00 -38.44 -24.68
C ASN A 31 -18.11 -37.42 -24.87
N GLN A 32 -19.04 -37.41 -23.92
CA GLN A 32 -20.15 -36.47 -23.90
C GLN A 32 -19.65 -35.02 -23.81
N SER A 33 -20.19 -34.16 -24.66
CA SER A 33 -19.97 -32.70 -24.54
C SER A 33 -20.82 -32.18 -23.40
N PHE A 34 -20.27 -31.27 -22.58
CA PHE A 34 -21.00 -30.67 -21.48
C PHE A 34 -20.61 -29.20 -21.23
N VAL A 35 -21.52 -28.48 -20.59
CA VAL A 35 -21.30 -27.08 -20.21
C VAL A 35 -21.54 -26.88 -18.70
N ARG A 36 -20.71 -26.10 -18.05
CA ARG A 36 -20.74 -25.86 -16.61
C ARG A 36 -20.29 -24.49 -16.21
N PHE A 37 -20.65 -24.05 -15.00
CA PHE A 37 -19.96 -22.95 -14.35
C PHE A 37 -18.50 -23.33 -14.08
N PHE A 38 -17.59 -22.36 -14.32
CA PHE A 38 -16.15 -22.57 -14.16
C PHE A 38 -15.55 -21.52 -13.23
N LEU A 39 -16.32 -21.08 -12.23
CA LEU A 39 -15.86 -20.12 -11.24
C LEU A 39 -14.83 -20.78 -10.33
N LEU A 40 -13.60 -20.25 -10.37
CA LEU A 40 -12.51 -20.67 -9.51
C LEU A 40 -12.35 -19.67 -8.36
N VAL A 41 -12.12 -20.17 -7.14
CA VAL A 41 -11.92 -19.34 -5.95
C VAL A 41 -10.67 -19.78 -5.20
N ALA A 42 -10.01 -18.82 -4.56
CA ALA A 42 -8.94 -19.08 -3.62
C ALA A 42 -9.47 -19.62 -2.29
N SER A 43 -8.58 -20.01 -1.39
CA SER A 43 -8.94 -20.52 -0.06
C SER A 43 -9.67 -19.50 0.81
N ASN A 44 -9.43 -18.19 0.56
CA ASN A 44 -10.13 -17.07 1.19
C ASN A 44 -11.45 -16.69 0.50
N ASN A 45 -11.91 -17.51 -0.45
CA ASN A 45 -13.12 -17.30 -1.26
C ASN A 45 -13.06 -16.11 -2.24
N GLU A 46 -11.88 -15.61 -2.57
CA GLU A 46 -11.71 -14.63 -3.65
C GLU A 46 -11.83 -15.32 -5.03
N VAL A 47 -12.55 -14.67 -5.94
CA VAL A 47 -12.65 -15.13 -7.34
C VAL A 47 -11.33 -14.86 -8.04
N LEU A 48 -10.81 -15.90 -8.68
CA LEU A 48 -9.57 -15.84 -9.45
C LEU A 48 -9.85 -15.61 -10.92
N GLU A 49 -9.05 -14.74 -11.54
CA GLU A 49 -9.15 -14.48 -12.98
C GLU A 49 -8.67 -15.71 -13.78
N PHE A 50 -9.39 -16.02 -14.84
CA PHE A 50 -9.03 -17.12 -15.75
C PHE A 50 -8.29 -16.56 -17.00
N PRO A 51 -7.27 -17.27 -17.54
CA PRO A 51 -6.67 -18.51 -17.01
C PRO A 51 -5.76 -18.27 -15.82
N ASN A 52 -5.93 -19.07 -14.77
CA ASN A 52 -5.03 -19.01 -13.63
C ASN A 52 -3.82 -19.93 -13.85
N LYS A 53 -2.64 -19.47 -13.47
CA LYS A 53 -1.37 -20.20 -13.62
C LYS A 53 -1.08 -21.15 -12.44
N ASP A 54 -1.76 -21.00 -11.31
CA ASP A 54 -1.51 -21.74 -10.07
C ASP A 54 -2.47 -22.92 -9.93
N GLY A 55 -2.01 -24.08 -10.21
CA GLY A 55 -2.71 -25.32 -10.57
C GLY A 55 -3.60 -26.05 -9.55
N ASN A 56 -4.10 -25.50 -8.44
CA ASN A 56 -4.91 -26.23 -7.43
C ASN A 56 -6.19 -25.51 -7.03
N LEU A 57 -7.05 -25.21 -8.00
CA LEU A 57 -8.25 -24.42 -7.76
C LEU A 57 -9.50 -25.28 -7.84
N LEU A 58 -10.38 -25.13 -6.85
CA LEU A 58 -11.66 -25.79 -6.84
C LEU A 58 -12.70 -24.92 -7.57
N ALA A 59 -13.50 -25.56 -8.44
CA ALA A 59 -14.67 -24.91 -8.99
C ALA A 59 -15.69 -24.68 -7.87
N ALA A 60 -16.21 -23.46 -7.74
CA ALA A 60 -17.18 -23.12 -6.72
C ALA A 60 -18.60 -23.36 -7.20
N THR A 61 -19.44 -23.87 -6.32
CA THR A 61 -20.90 -23.93 -6.47
C THR A 61 -21.60 -22.84 -5.66
N SER A 62 -20.87 -22.21 -4.75
CA SER A 62 -21.32 -21.06 -3.99
C SER A 62 -20.17 -20.08 -3.82
N TYR A 63 -20.50 -18.80 -3.79
CA TYR A 63 -19.57 -17.71 -3.64
C TYR A 63 -20.13 -16.65 -2.68
N ALA A 64 -19.31 -16.19 -1.76
CA ALA A 64 -19.67 -15.09 -0.88
C ALA A 64 -19.09 -13.79 -1.42
N LYS A 65 -19.93 -12.92 -1.97
CA LYS A 65 -19.54 -11.59 -2.48
C LYS A 65 -19.49 -10.58 -1.35
N ASP A 66 -18.34 -9.97 -1.17
CA ASP A 66 -18.02 -9.00 -0.12
C ASP A 66 -17.51 -7.66 -0.67
N ASN A 67 -17.66 -7.43 -1.97
CA ASN A 67 -17.22 -6.23 -2.65
C ASN A 67 -18.24 -5.74 -3.67
N LEU A 68 -18.10 -4.49 -4.14
CA LEU A 68 -18.98 -3.85 -5.11
C LEU A 68 -18.51 -4.00 -6.57
N LYS A 69 -17.31 -4.56 -6.79
CA LYS A 69 -16.75 -4.74 -8.14
C LYS A 69 -17.63 -5.66 -8.97
N THR A 70 -17.59 -5.51 -10.29
CA THR A 70 -18.29 -6.39 -11.21
C THR A 70 -17.80 -7.82 -11.06
N LEU A 71 -18.70 -8.74 -10.69
CA LEU A 71 -18.39 -10.15 -10.61
C LEU A 71 -18.40 -10.75 -12.01
N LYS A 72 -17.31 -11.43 -12.37
CA LYS A 72 -17.12 -12.12 -13.66
C LYS A 72 -17.27 -13.62 -13.41
N ILE A 73 -18.30 -14.23 -13.99
CA ILE A 73 -18.59 -15.67 -13.82
C ILE A 73 -18.36 -16.38 -15.14
N PRO A 74 -17.25 -17.10 -15.30
CA PRO A 74 -16.99 -17.87 -16.50
C PRO A 74 -17.87 -19.13 -16.53
N VAL A 75 -18.38 -19.42 -17.73
CA VAL A 75 -19.05 -20.68 -18.08
C VAL A 75 -18.22 -21.32 -19.19
N ALA A 76 -17.87 -22.58 -19.02
CA ALA A 76 -17.03 -23.31 -19.95
C ALA A 76 -17.80 -24.48 -20.61
N ILE A 77 -17.58 -24.64 -21.91
CA ILE A 77 -18.05 -25.81 -22.68
C ILE A 77 -16.87 -26.73 -22.96
N THR A 78 -17.05 -28.00 -22.65
CA THR A 78 -16.13 -29.08 -23.01
C THR A 78 -16.75 -29.89 -24.15
N ALA A 79 -16.15 -29.88 -25.32
CA ALA A 79 -16.59 -30.59 -26.52
C ALA A 79 -15.37 -30.84 -27.41
N ALA A 80 -15.37 -31.94 -28.17
CA ALA A 80 -14.31 -32.26 -29.11
C ALA A 80 -14.23 -31.19 -30.22
N LYS A 81 -15.35 -30.87 -30.85
CA LYS A 81 -15.52 -29.88 -31.89
C LYS A 81 -16.87 -29.19 -31.78
N ILE A 82 -16.93 -27.92 -32.13
CA ILE A 82 -18.17 -27.17 -32.26
C ILE A 82 -18.31 -26.72 -33.72
N ASP A 83 -19.11 -27.46 -34.48
CA ASP A 83 -19.31 -27.18 -35.91
C ASP A 83 -20.21 -25.97 -36.16
N ASN A 84 -21.20 -25.75 -35.29
CA ASN A 84 -22.10 -24.61 -35.31
C ASN A 84 -22.11 -23.94 -33.94
N PRO A 85 -22.28 -22.63 -33.83
CA PRO A 85 -22.40 -21.96 -32.55
C PRO A 85 -23.42 -22.58 -31.63
N VAL A 86 -23.06 -22.85 -30.39
CA VAL A 86 -23.93 -23.41 -29.35
C VAL A 86 -24.37 -22.31 -28.42
N THR A 87 -25.68 -22.11 -28.31
CA THR A 87 -26.27 -21.18 -27.36
C THR A 87 -26.71 -21.93 -26.10
N ILE A 88 -26.28 -21.46 -24.95
CA ILE A 88 -26.68 -22.00 -23.64
C ILE A 88 -27.54 -20.97 -22.93
N SER A 89 -28.75 -21.36 -22.60
CA SER A 89 -29.68 -20.54 -21.82
C SER A 89 -29.38 -20.67 -20.32
N PHE A 90 -29.60 -19.60 -19.57
CA PHE A 90 -29.58 -19.65 -18.11
C PHE A 90 -30.71 -18.83 -17.49
N SER A 91 -31.13 -19.23 -16.31
CA SER A 91 -32.10 -18.51 -15.49
C SER A 91 -31.44 -17.89 -14.28
N THR A 92 -32.04 -16.81 -13.78
CA THR A 92 -31.58 -16.09 -12.60
C THR A 92 -32.72 -15.99 -11.59
N SER A 93 -32.44 -16.37 -10.33
CA SER A 93 -33.31 -16.09 -9.18
C SER A 93 -32.63 -15.17 -8.22
N VAL A 94 -33.26 -14.07 -7.81
CA VAL A 94 -32.69 -13.04 -6.96
C VAL A 94 -33.56 -12.78 -5.74
N THR A 95 -32.92 -12.73 -4.57
CA THR A 95 -33.58 -12.45 -3.29
C THR A 95 -32.86 -11.30 -2.61
N GLY A 96 -33.58 -10.38 -2.00
CA GLY A 96 -33.01 -9.32 -1.14
C GLY A 96 -32.18 -8.25 -1.85
N LEU A 97 -32.05 -8.30 -3.17
CA LEU A 97 -31.32 -7.29 -3.98
C LEU A 97 -32.32 -6.46 -4.79
N SER A 98 -32.05 -5.16 -4.84
CA SER A 98 -32.74 -4.23 -5.73
C SER A 98 -31.69 -3.47 -6.54
N ASN A 99 -31.87 -3.32 -7.83
CA ASN A 99 -30.95 -2.56 -8.70
C ASN A 99 -29.59 -3.26 -8.94
N TYR A 100 -29.63 -4.24 -9.80
CA TYR A 100 -28.47 -4.97 -10.30
C TYR A 100 -28.56 -5.13 -11.83
N THR A 101 -27.43 -5.43 -12.47
CA THR A 101 -27.36 -5.71 -13.90
C THR A 101 -26.66 -7.05 -14.12
N ILE A 102 -27.25 -7.89 -14.98
CA ILE A 102 -26.64 -9.15 -15.42
C ILE A 102 -26.49 -9.08 -16.93
N THR A 103 -25.27 -9.31 -17.42
CA THR A 103 -24.93 -9.26 -18.84
C THR A 103 -24.11 -10.51 -19.23
N PRO A 104 -24.49 -11.25 -20.28
CA PRO A 104 -25.74 -11.15 -21.02
C PRO A 104 -26.96 -11.50 -20.15
N VAL A 105 -28.18 -11.21 -20.63
CA VAL A 105 -29.39 -11.31 -19.79
C VAL A 105 -29.75 -12.77 -19.46
N ASN A 106 -29.67 -13.68 -20.46
CA ASN A 106 -30.19 -15.03 -20.29
C ASN A 106 -29.51 -16.08 -21.17
N SER A 107 -28.50 -15.76 -21.97
CA SER A 107 -27.86 -16.75 -22.84
C SER A 107 -26.41 -16.42 -23.12
N LEU A 108 -25.61 -17.45 -23.34
CA LEU A 108 -24.18 -17.43 -23.68
C LEU A 108 -24.00 -18.14 -25.02
N THR A 109 -22.98 -17.75 -25.80
CA THR A 109 -22.70 -18.35 -27.11
C THR A 109 -21.27 -18.87 -27.16
N PHE A 110 -21.14 -20.13 -27.54
CA PHE A 110 -19.88 -20.85 -27.66
C PHE A 110 -19.59 -21.21 -29.12
N THR A 111 -18.32 -21.08 -29.48
CA THR A 111 -17.82 -21.52 -30.80
C THR A 111 -16.55 -22.35 -30.60
N ASN A 112 -15.98 -22.85 -31.68
CA ASN A 112 -14.75 -23.62 -31.62
C ASN A 112 -13.59 -22.78 -31.07
N GLU A 113 -13.55 -21.49 -31.34
CA GLU A 113 -12.55 -20.53 -30.82
C GLU A 113 -12.93 -19.96 -29.45
N LYS A 114 -14.23 -19.87 -29.12
CA LYS A 114 -14.75 -19.34 -27.88
C LYS A 114 -15.32 -20.44 -27.00
N ARG A 115 -14.48 -21.10 -26.22
CA ARG A 115 -14.84 -22.20 -25.30
C ARG A 115 -15.27 -21.75 -23.92
N ILE A 116 -15.04 -20.49 -23.59
CA ILE A 116 -15.47 -19.86 -22.34
C ILE A 116 -16.22 -18.58 -22.69
N ASP A 117 -17.36 -18.40 -22.05
CA ASP A 117 -18.13 -17.16 -22.07
C ASP A 117 -18.40 -16.69 -20.63
N THR A 118 -18.66 -15.41 -20.42
CA THR A 118 -18.69 -14.83 -19.07
C THR A 118 -20.02 -14.13 -18.81
N ILE A 119 -20.62 -14.42 -17.64
CA ILE A 119 -21.74 -13.66 -17.09
C ILE A 119 -21.15 -12.57 -16.16
N TYR A 120 -21.50 -11.33 -16.44
CA TYR A 120 -21.11 -10.19 -15.62
C TYR A 120 -22.28 -9.78 -14.71
N ILE A 121 -22.00 -9.68 -13.41
CA ILE A 121 -22.98 -9.21 -12.43
C ILE A 121 -22.46 -7.95 -11.77
N LYS A 122 -23.18 -6.84 -11.96
CA LYS A 122 -22.94 -5.57 -11.32
C LYS A 122 -24.10 -5.21 -10.41
N VAL A 123 -23.81 -4.83 -9.17
CA VAL A 123 -24.78 -4.27 -8.24
C VAL A 123 -24.65 -2.75 -8.29
N ASN A 124 -25.77 -2.06 -8.56
CA ASN A 124 -25.80 -0.61 -8.76
C ASN A 124 -26.31 0.15 -7.52
N LYS A 125 -26.61 -0.55 -6.45
CA LYS A 125 -27.01 -0.02 -5.15
C LYS A 125 -26.55 -0.95 -4.05
N ASN A 126 -26.12 -0.40 -2.91
CA ASN A 126 -25.76 -1.20 -1.77
C ASN A 126 -26.94 -2.08 -1.27
N TRP A 127 -26.65 -3.21 -0.73
CA TRP A 127 -27.63 -4.19 -0.29
C TRP A 127 -27.89 -4.15 1.21
N ASP A 128 -29.03 -4.70 1.62
CA ASP A 128 -29.46 -4.80 3.00
C ASP A 128 -29.30 -6.27 3.47
N LEU A 129 -28.36 -6.50 4.37
CA LEU A 129 -28.08 -7.86 4.89
C LEU A 129 -29.28 -8.50 5.60
N THR A 130 -30.18 -7.71 6.16
CA THR A 130 -31.39 -8.23 6.84
C THR A 130 -32.33 -8.96 5.87
N LYS A 131 -32.22 -8.67 4.57
CA LYS A 131 -33.00 -9.28 3.49
C LYS A 131 -32.38 -10.55 2.91
N ASN A 132 -31.26 -11.03 3.49
CA ASN A 132 -30.51 -12.18 3.02
C ASN A 132 -30.22 -12.13 1.49
N PRO A 133 -29.47 -11.12 1.03
CA PRO A 133 -29.30 -10.87 -0.40
C PRO A 133 -28.50 -11.99 -1.07
N GLN A 134 -29.07 -12.53 -2.15
CA GLN A 134 -28.46 -13.61 -2.92
C GLN A 134 -28.91 -13.63 -4.39
N ILE A 135 -28.07 -14.18 -5.25
CA ILE A 135 -28.36 -14.51 -6.65
C ILE A 135 -28.07 -15.99 -6.87
N LYS A 136 -29.02 -16.70 -7.42
CA LYS A 136 -28.82 -18.05 -7.93
C LYS A 136 -28.86 -18.01 -9.46
N LEU A 137 -27.82 -18.52 -10.09
CA LEU A 137 -27.74 -18.75 -11.53
C LEU A 137 -27.93 -20.27 -11.81
N THR A 138 -28.70 -20.62 -12.82
CA THR A 138 -28.90 -22.01 -13.23
C THR A 138 -28.80 -22.08 -14.75
N LEU A 139 -27.90 -22.90 -15.28
CA LEU A 139 -27.82 -23.25 -16.70
C LEU A 139 -29.02 -24.16 -17.00
N THR A 140 -29.81 -23.87 -18.04
CA THR A 140 -31.13 -24.52 -18.26
C THR A 140 -31.18 -25.30 -19.52
N GLU A 141 -30.77 -24.75 -20.66
CA GLU A 141 -30.99 -25.37 -21.97
C GLU A 141 -29.77 -25.16 -22.89
N SER A 142 -29.57 -26.11 -23.80
CA SER A 142 -28.59 -26.01 -24.88
C SER A 142 -29.29 -26.05 -26.24
N SER A 143 -28.88 -25.19 -27.17
CA SER A 143 -29.35 -25.26 -28.57
C SER A 143 -28.88 -26.50 -29.31
N ASN A 144 -27.90 -27.22 -28.75
CA ASN A 144 -27.41 -28.51 -29.28
C ASN A 144 -27.69 -29.60 -28.24
N THR A 145 -28.52 -30.59 -28.62
CA THR A 145 -28.93 -31.71 -27.77
C THR A 145 -27.79 -32.63 -27.34
N ASP A 146 -26.66 -32.60 -28.05
CA ASP A 146 -25.48 -33.40 -27.72
C ASP A 146 -24.64 -32.74 -26.59
N VAL A 147 -24.99 -31.52 -26.18
CA VAL A 147 -24.31 -30.82 -25.10
C VAL A 147 -25.14 -30.88 -23.82
N ILE A 148 -24.64 -31.62 -22.86
CA ILE A 148 -25.29 -31.86 -21.56
C ILE A 148 -25.07 -30.62 -20.67
N ILE A 149 -26.11 -30.22 -19.94
CA ILE A 149 -26.03 -29.19 -18.92
C ILE A 149 -25.46 -29.77 -17.63
N GLY A 150 -24.34 -29.24 -17.15
CA GLY A 150 -23.59 -29.77 -16.00
C GLY A 150 -22.59 -30.85 -16.39
N ILE A 151 -21.80 -31.33 -15.43
CA ILE A 151 -20.85 -32.43 -15.62
C ILE A 151 -21.60 -33.73 -15.45
N PRO A 152 -21.63 -34.59 -16.47
CA PRO A 152 -22.33 -35.88 -16.36
C PRO A 152 -21.64 -36.77 -15.31
N ASN A 153 -22.47 -37.53 -14.58
CA ASN A 153 -22.04 -38.50 -13.57
C ASN A 153 -21.30 -37.95 -12.33
N GLU A 154 -21.32 -36.63 -12.11
CA GLU A 154 -20.79 -36.03 -10.92
C GLU A 154 -21.88 -35.74 -9.87
N ASN A 155 -21.54 -35.89 -8.59
CA ASN A 155 -22.45 -35.55 -7.47
C ASN A 155 -22.79 -34.06 -7.44
N ILE A 156 -21.88 -33.22 -7.98
CA ILE A 156 -22.03 -31.79 -8.11
C ILE A 156 -21.83 -31.43 -9.58
N PRO A 157 -22.89 -31.32 -10.38
CA PRO A 157 -22.77 -31.10 -11.82
C PRO A 157 -22.29 -29.71 -12.23
N ASN A 158 -22.17 -28.76 -11.30
CA ASN A 158 -21.74 -27.37 -11.55
C ASN A 158 -22.61 -26.62 -12.59
N ASN A 159 -23.89 -26.95 -12.66
CA ASN A 159 -24.89 -26.25 -13.46
C ASN A 159 -25.66 -25.18 -12.68
N GLU A 160 -25.43 -25.11 -11.38
CA GLU A 160 -25.97 -24.08 -10.47
C GLU A 160 -24.84 -23.37 -9.73
N LEU A 161 -25.00 -22.06 -9.53
CA LEU A 161 -24.09 -21.21 -8.74
C LEU A 161 -24.91 -20.30 -7.82
N ASN A 162 -24.65 -20.40 -6.52
CA ASN A 162 -25.25 -19.52 -5.51
C ASN A 162 -24.26 -18.44 -5.11
N ILE A 163 -24.70 -17.18 -5.16
CA ILE A 163 -23.92 -16.01 -4.78
C ILE A 163 -24.64 -15.33 -3.61
N SER A 164 -24.02 -15.34 -2.43
CA SER A 164 -24.48 -14.61 -1.26
C SER A 164 -23.71 -13.29 -1.12
N PHE A 165 -24.32 -12.27 -0.52
CA PHE A 165 -23.71 -10.97 -0.32
C PHE A 165 -23.52 -10.75 1.18
N LYS A 166 -22.34 -10.28 1.60
CA LYS A 166 -21.97 -10.23 3.02
C LYS A 166 -21.71 -8.82 3.52
N GLU A 167 -20.79 -8.12 2.92
CA GLU A 167 -20.35 -6.81 3.40
C GLU A 167 -21.24 -5.67 2.89
N THR A 168 -21.41 -4.63 3.71
CA THR A 168 -22.17 -3.44 3.35
C THR A 168 -21.41 -2.13 3.62
N ILE A 169 -20.25 -2.22 4.28
CA ILE A 169 -19.39 -1.09 4.61
C ILE A 169 -18.01 -1.35 4.02
N PHE A 170 -17.52 -0.43 3.20
CA PHE A 170 -16.33 -0.63 2.40
C PHE A 170 -15.27 0.44 2.69
N PRO A 171 -13.97 0.06 2.79
CA PRO A 171 -12.90 1.02 3.06
C PRO A 171 -12.59 1.88 1.83
N PHE A 172 -12.17 3.13 2.10
CA PHE A 172 -11.57 4.01 1.09
C PHE A 172 -10.48 4.87 1.72
N PHE A 173 -9.44 5.20 0.94
CA PHE A 173 -8.27 5.91 1.44
C PHE A 173 -7.45 6.53 0.30
N PHE A 174 -6.57 7.48 0.61
CA PHE A 174 -5.60 8.01 -0.36
C PHE A 174 -4.52 6.97 -0.70
N ASN A 175 -4.08 6.92 -1.96
CA ASN A 175 -2.99 6.06 -2.40
C ASN A 175 -1.62 6.51 -1.87
N ILE A 176 -1.49 7.78 -1.50
CA ILE A 176 -0.33 8.39 -0.86
C ILE A 176 -0.78 9.20 0.34
N ASN A 177 0.06 9.32 1.37
CA ASN A 177 -0.24 10.10 2.56
C ASN A 177 0.51 11.44 2.60
N ARG A 178 1.50 11.63 1.73
CA ARG A 178 2.30 12.84 1.65
C ARG A 178 2.82 13.11 0.24
N LYS A 179 2.91 14.38 -0.12
CA LYS A 179 3.55 14.86 -1.34
C LYS A 179 4.30 16.16 -1.06
N GLU A 180 5.58 16.20 -1.41
CA GLU A 180 6.36 17.43 -1.45
C GLU A 180 6.22 18.10 -2.81
N ILE A 181 6.08 19.41 -2.81
CA ILE A 181 5.98 20.25 -4.01
C ILE A 181 7.08 21.32 -4.01
N GLU A 182 7.47 21.74 -5.21
CA GLU A 182 8.39 22.84 -5.41
C GLU A 182 7.76 24.22 -5.17
N GLY A 183 6.45 24.31 -5.30
CA GLY A 183 5.70 25.54 -5.17
C GLY A 183 5.81 26.48 -6.37
N ILE A 184 6.03 25.92 -7.56
CA ILE A 184 6.12 26.66 -8.81
C ILE A 184 4.73 26.70 -9.47
N ASN A 185 4.39 27.87 -10.03
CA ASN A 185 3.12 28.00 -10.78
C ASN A 185 3.03 26.96 -11.92
N GLN A 186 1.89 26.30 -12.03
CA GLN A 186 1.59 25.19 -12.95
C GLN A 186 2.24 23.85 -12.59
N GLU A 187 3.01 23.75 -11.50
CA GLU A 187 3.40 22.47 -10.96
C GLU A 187 2.17 21.61 -10.65
N SER A 188 2.21 20.33 -11.02
CA SER A 188 1.08 19.43 -10.82
C SER A 188 1.53 18.01 -10.51
N PHE A 189 0.68 17.27 -9.80
CA PHE A 189 0.84 15.84 -9.57
C PHE A 189 -0.51 15.15 -9.50
N ASP A 190 -0.51 13.86 -9.79
CA ASP A 190 -1.69 13.03 -9.71
C ASP A 190 -1.72 12.25 -8.39
N PHE A 191 -2.92 12.09 -7.83
CA PHE A 191 -3.18 11.23 -6.68
C PHE A 191 -4.53 10.53 -6.85
N LYS A 192 -4.77 9.54 -6.01
CA LYS A 192 -5.97 8.71 -6.10
C LYS A 192 -6.63 8.54 -4.75
N VAL A 193 -7.95 8.40 -4.78
CA VAL A 193 -8.73 7.81 -3.70
C VAL A 193 -9.05 6.38 -4.12
N LEU A 194 -8.57 5.41 -3.35
CA LEU A 194 -8.72 3.99 -3.59
C LEU A 194 -9.94 3.44 -2.85
N PHE A 195 -10.68 2.57 -3.51
CA PHE A 195 -11.80 1.81 -2.98
C PHE A 195 -11.55 0.32 -3.24
N PRO A 196 -10.77 -0.38 -2.42
CA PRO A 196 -10.32 -1.75 -2.71
C PRO A 196 -11.48 -2.70 -3.01
N ASN A 197 -12.63 -2.50 -2.36
CA ASN A 197 -13.84 -3.30 -2.55
C ASN A 197 -14.80 -2.70 -3.59
N GLY A 198 -14.35 -1.71 -4.36
CA GLY A 198 -15.18 -1.02 -5.33
C GLY A 198 -16.10 0.04 -4.72
N PHE A 199 -16.83 0.72 -5.58
CA PHE A 199 -17.82 1.74 -5.21
C PHE A 199 -18.98 1.79 -6.20
N ILE A 200 -20.06 2.45 -5.78
CA ILE A 200 -21.20 2.75 -6.62
C ILE A 200 -21.02 4.16 -7.16
N ALA A 201 -20.88 4.32 -8.47
CA ALA A 201 -20.56 5.59 -9.11
C ALA A 201 -21.55 6.71 -8.72
N SER A 202 -22.85 6.41 -8.69
CA SER A 202 -23.90 7.38 -8.32
C SER A 202 -23.83 7.88 -6.87
N GLU A 203 -23.14 7.12 -5.96
CA GLU A 203 -22.97 7.52 -4.57
C GLU A 203 -21.77 8.47 -4.37
N ILE A 204 -20.77 8.42 -5.27
CA ILE A 204 -19.52 9.20 -5.11
C ILE A 204 -19.28 10.22 -6.23
N GLU A 205 -20.07 10.20 -7.31
CA GLU A 205 -19.85 11.07 -8.47
C GLU A 205 -20.12 12.54 -8.15
N SER A 206 -21.16 12.80 -7.38
CA SER A 206 -21.66 14.15 -7.07
C SER A 206 -21.20 14.72 -5.73
N ILE A 207 -20.49 13.94 -4.90
CA ILE A 207 -20.03 14.39 -3.58
C ILE A 207 -18.51 14.65 -3.59
N PRO A 208 -18.04 15.63 -2.81
CA PRO A 208 -16.60 15.76 -2.56
C PRO A 208 -16.11 14.57 -1.74
N LEU A 209 -15.03 13.91 -2.20
CA LEU A 209 -14.44 12.78 -1.46
C LEU A 209 -13.56 13.25 -0.29
N PHE A 210 -13.13 14.48 -0.32
CA PHE A 210 -12.27 15.08 0.71
C PHE A 210 -12.52 16.59 0.85
N SER A 211 -12.16 17.13 2.00
CA SER A 211 -12.03 18.56 2.23
C SER A 211 -10.65 19.04 1.81
N ALA A 212 -10.58 20.27 1.29
CA ALA A 212 -9.37 20.87 0.77
C ALA A 212 -9.25 22.32 1.28
N PRO A 213 -8.52 22.57 2.40
CA PRO A 213 -8.35 23.92 2.93
C PRO A 213 -7.50 24.78 1.99
N SER A 214 -7.87 26.04 1.82
CA SER A 214 -7.16 26.98 0.94
C SER A 214 -6.07 27.71 1.72
N THR A 215 -4.87 27.12 1.79
CA THR A 215 -3.68 27.73 2.41
C THR A 215 -2.85 28.53 1.42
N PHE A 216 -2.94 28.19 0.13
CA PHE A 216 -2.38 28.89 -1.03
C PHE A 216 -3.25 28.62 -2.25
N LYS A 217 -2.94 29.24 -3.41
CA LYS A 217 -3.78 29.06 -4.61
C LYS A 217 -3.44 27.76 -5.33
N TYR A 218 -4.38 26.85 -5.36
CA TYR A 218 -4.32 25.60 -6.12
C TYR A 218 -5.69 25.23 -6.68
N THR A 219 -5.71 24.29 -7.59
CA THR A 219 -6.93 23.63 -8.08
C THR A 219 -6.76 22.11 -7.99
N ILE A 220 -7.89 21.44 -7.80
CA ILE A 220 -7.96 19.98 -7.84
C ILE A 220 -9.00 19.60 -8.89
N GLU A 221 -8.54 18.88 -9.90
CA GLU A 221 -9.38 18.38 -10.98
C GLU A 221 -9.65 16.89 -10.80
N LYS A 222 -10.92 16.51 -10.76
CA LYS A 222 -11.35 15.10 -10.75
C LYS A 222 -11.32 14.58 -12.18
N LYS A 223 -10.59 13.49 -12.42
CA LYS A 223 -10.57 12.81 -13.72
C LYS A 223 -11.83 11.97 -13.93
N PRO A 224 -12.21 11.67 -15.18
CA PRO A 224 -13.30 10.75 -15.47
C PRO A 224 -13.09 9.39 -14.79
N ILE A 225 -14.15 8.86 -14.20
CA ILE A 225 -14.13 7.56 -13.54
C ILE A 225 -14.09 6.47 -14.63
N THR A 226 -12.99 5.75 -14.71
CA THR A 226 -12.77 4.65 -15.67
C THR A 226 -12.61 3.29 -15.02
N LYS A 227 -12.38 3.26 -13.69
CA LYS A 227 -12.20 2.03 -12.91
C LYS A 227 -13.25 1.92 -11.81
N GLU A 228 -13.47 0.71 -11.35
CA GLU A 228 -14.48 0.41 -10.31
C GLU A 228 -13.92 0.56 -8.88
N ASP A 229 -12.61 0.80 -8.71
CA ASP A 229 -11.92 0.76 -7.43
C ASP A 229 -10.98 1.94 -7.17
N GLU A 230 -10.97 2.95 -8.04
CA GLU A 230 -10.20 4.17 -7.81
C GLU A 230 -10.83 5.39 -8.48
N VAL A 231 -10.62 6.55 -7.87
CA VAL A 231 -10.93 7.87 -8.44
C VAL A 231 -9.64 8.67 -8.50
N GLU A 232 -9.26 9.15 -9.67
CA GLU A 232 -8.05 9.93 -9.90
C GLU A 232 -8.32 11.43 -9.83
N PHE A 233 -7.34 12.17 -9.33
CA PHE A 233 -7.33 13.61 -9.23
C PHE A 233 -5.96 14.16 -9.67
N THR A 234 -5.98 15.37 -10.25
CA THR A 234 -4.78 16.17 -10.48
C THR A 234 -4.80 17.39 -9.56
N PHE A 235 -3.79 17.51 -8.72
CA PHE A 235 -3.51 18.73 -7.94
C PHE A 235 -2.63 19.65 -8.77
N LYS A 236 -2.92 20.96 -8.78
CA LYS A 236 -2.16 21.93 -9.55
C LYS A 236 -1.97 23.23 -8.77
N VAL A 237 -0.73 23.64 -8.62
CA VAL A 237 -0.36 24.94 -8.01
C VAL A 237 -0.63 26.08 -8.99
N ASN A 238 -1.28 27.16 -8.52
CA ASN A 238 -1.71 28.26 -9.38
C ASN A 238 -0.99 29.59 -9.07
N GLU A 239 0.09 29.54 -8.29
CA GLU A 239 0.94 30.70 -8.02
C GLU A 239 2.38 30.23 -7.73
N ASN A 240 3.35 31.14 -7.82
CA ASN A 240 4.68 30.89 -7.29
C ASN A 240 4.65 31.14 -5.78
N LEU A 241 5.02 30.13 -5.00
CA LEU A 241 5.12 30.23 -3.56
C LEU A 241 6.50 30.79 -3.16
N ALA A 242 6.55 31.58 -2.08
CA ALA A 242 7.79 32.19 -1.61
C ALA A 242 8.83 31.09 -1.26
N GLU A 243 10.08 31.30 -1.69
CA GLU A 243 11.16 30.31 -1.50
C GLU A 243 11.61 30.17 -0.05
N ASP A 244 11.53 31.25 0.72
CA ASP A 244 11.97 31.38 2.10
C ASP A 244 10.93 30.92 3.14
N SER A 245 9.77 30.43 2.71
CA SER A 245 8.70 29.96 3.60
C SER A 245 8.36 28.51 3.36
N SER A 246 8.04 27.77 4.42
CA SER A 246 7.37 26.49 4.34
C SER A 246 5.85 26.69 4.31
N LEU A 247 5.16 25.90 3.51
CA LEU A 247 3.71 25.89 3.45
C LEU A 247 3.21 24.45 3.46
N ASP A 248 2.19 24.22 4.26
CA ASP A 248 1.54 22.92 4.39
C ASP A 248 0.05 23.05 4.10
N THR A 249 -0.49 22.07 3.41
CA THR A 249 -1.94 21.87 3.29
C THR A 249 -2.25 20.39 3.39
N SER A 250 -3.41 20.05 3.92
CA SER A 250 -3.85 18.68 4.07
C SER A 250 -5.22 18.45 3.47
N LEU A 251 -5.32 17.52 2.57
CA LEU A 251 -6.61 17.00 2.11
C LEU A 251 -7.07 15.95 3.10
N SER A 252 -8.33 16.02 3.54
CA SER A 252 -8.91 15.10 4.52
C SER A 252 -10.16 14.44 3.95
N LEU A 253 -10.22 13.10 3.93
CA LEU A 253 -11.40 12.37 3.48
C LEU A 253 -12.63 12.76 4.30
N VAL A 254 -13.77 12.95 3.62
CA VAL A 254 -15.06 13.21 4.25
C VAL A 254 -15.79 11.92 4.59
N GLU A 255 -16.82 12.00 5.44
CA GLU A 255 -17.70 10.85 5.70
C GLU A 255 -18.61 10.60 4.51
N ILE A 256 -18.67 9.36 4.07
CA ILE A 256 -19.54 8.90 2.96
C ILE A 256 -20.36 7.72 3.48
N PRO A 257 -21.68 7.75 3.34
CA PRO A 257 -22.52 6.63 3.73
C PRO A 257 -22.10 5.34 3.04
N ASN A 258 -22.10 4.22 3.76
CA ASN A 258 -21.67 2.89 3.31
C ASN A 258 -20.16 2.72 3.08
N TYR A 259 -19.37 3.75 3.35
CA TYR A 259 -17.90 3.68 3.23
C TYR A 259 -17.25 4.10 4.54
N VAL A 260 -16.11 3.49 4.85
CA VAL A 260 -15.31 3.79 6.04
C VAL A 260 -13.94 4.32 5.65
N LYS A 261 -13.52 5.40 6.28
CA LYS A 261 -12.17 5.94 6.04
C LYS A 261 -11.12 4.94 6.52
N GLY A 262 -10.23 4.55 5.61
CA GLY A 262 -9.07 3.72 5.91
C GLY A 262 -7.95 4.52 6.58
N ILE A 263 -6.82 3.86 6.79
CA ILE A 263 -5.66 4.40 7.51
C ILE A 263 -5.12 5.67 6.85
N ASN A 264 -4.94 5.69 5.53
CA ASN A 264 -4.48 6.86 4.79
C ASN A 264 -5.65 7.81 4.49
N ASN A 265 -6.26 8.40 5.51
CA ASN A 265 -7.41 9.30 5.38
C ASN A 265 -7.03 10.78 5.20
N PHE A 266 -5.72 11.08 5.18
CA PHE A 266 -5.17 12.40 4.87
C PHE A 266 -4.12 12.30 3.77
N LEU A 267 -4.00 13.38 2.98
CA LEU A 267 -2.88 13.62 2.07
C LEU A 267 -2.26 14.98 2.43
N ASP A 268 -1.09 14.95 3.05
CA ASP A 268 -0.33 16.15 3.39
C ASP A 268 0.51 16.60 2.20
N ILE A 269 0.36 17.87 1.82
CA ILE A 269 1.07 18.49 0.70
C ILE A 269 1.95 19.59 1.30
N ASN A 270 3.26 19.42 1.16
CA ASN A 270 4.25 20.26 1.82
C ASN A 270 5.13 20.95 0.78
N LYS A 271 5.29 22.25 0.91
CA LYS A 271 6.32 23.01 0.21
C LYS A 271 7.40 23.39 1.22
N PRO A 272 8.61 22.79 1.13
CA PRO A 272 9.70 23.10 2.04
C PRO A 272 10.31 24.47 1.74
N ILE A 273 11.08 25.01 2.70
CA ILE A 273 11.92 26.17 2.48
C ILE A 273 13.01 25.81 1.47
N LYS A 274 13.17 26.61 0.42
CA LYS A 274 14.25 26.51 -0.56
C LYS A 274 15.38 27.44 -0.17
N VAL A 275 16.23 26.99 0.74
CA VAL A 275 17.46 27.73 1.09
C VAL A 275 18.61 27.13 0.30
N ASP A 276 19.47 27.98 -0.27
CA ASP A 276 20.74 27.51 -0.79
C ASP A 276 21.57 26.96 0.38
N ARG A 277 21.99 25.73 0.24
CA ARG A 277 22.71 24.98 1.26
C ARG A 277 24.06 24.54 0.70
N ASP A 278 25.10 24.80 1.47
CA ASP A 278 26.44 24.28 1.25
C ASP A 278 26.86 23.46 2.47
N GLY A 279 27.76 22.51 2.29
CA GLY A 279 28.11 21.57 3.34
C GLY A 279 27.46 20.19 3.16
N ALA A 280 27.65 19.29 4.12
CA ALA A 280 27.19 17.90 4.01
C ALA A 280 26.69 17.32 5.34
N PRO A 281 25.67 17.90 5.97
CA PRO A 281 25.31 17.52 7.34
C PRO A 281 24.83 16.09 7.49
N VAL A 282 24.00 15.59 6.59
CA VAL A 282 23.42 14.23 6.76
C VAL A 282 24.47 13.14 6.65
N ILE A 283 25.44 13.29 5.78
CA ILE A 283 26.48 12.29 5.55
C ILE A 283 27.33 12.02 6.80
N ASN A 284 27.35 12.97 7.76
CA ASN A 284 28.05 12.82 9.02
C ASN A 284 27.28 12.00 10.06
N PHE A 285 26.00 11.72 9.80
CA PHE A 285 25.12 11.02 10.72
C PHE A 285 24.89 9.56 10.37
N TYR A 286 25.51 9.03 9.30
CA TYR A 286 25.54 7.59 9.05
C TYR A 286 26.88 7.15 8.46
N ASN A 287 27.28 5.95 8.83
CA ASN A 287 28.52 5.36 8.36
C ASN A 287 28.27 4.70 6.98
N LEU A 288 28.81 5.33 5.94
CA LEU A 288 28.66 4.84 4.56
C LEU A 288 29.32 3.48 4.29
N ASN A 289 30.26 3.06 5.16
CA ASN A 289 30.93 1.76 5.06
C ASN A 289 30.25 0.65 5.87
N ASN A 290 29.17 0.98 6.57
CA ASN A 290 28.43 0.03 7.39
C ASN A 290 26.96 -0.01 6.93
N PRO A 291 26.45 -1.16 6.45
CA PRO A 291 25.06 -1.29 6.05
C PRO A 291 24.07 -1.08 7.20
N PHE A 292 24.55 -1.12 8.45
CA PHE A 292 23.75 -0.82 9.65
C PHE A 292 24.04 0.60 10.12
N TYR A 293 23.40 1.59 9.54
CA TYR A 293 23.50 2.97 9.97
C TYR A 293 22.90 3.14 11.37
N ARG A 294 23.66 3.71 12.29
CA ARG A 294 23.22 3.90 13.67
C ARG A 294 23.48 5.32 14.14
N LEU A 295 22.43 5.97 14.63
CA LEU A 295 22.52 7.09 15.55
C LEU A 295 22.27 6.57 16.97
N PHE A 296 22.85 7.21 17.96
CA PHE A 296 22.61 6.89 19.36
C PHE A 296 21.74 7.98 19.96
N GLY A 297 20.59 7.58 20.53
CA GLY A 297 19.71 8.46 21.26
C GLY A 297 19.85 8.21 22.75
N GLU A 298 19.94 9.26 23.53
CA GLU A 298 20.07 9.23 24.97
C GLU A 298 19.17 10.25 25.64
N TYR A 299 18.58 9.88 26.76
CA TYR A 299 17.76 10.76 27.56
C TYR A 299 17.68 10.26 29.02
N TRP A 300 17.40 11.18 29.94
CA TRP A 300 17.10 10.84 31.30
C TRP A 300 15.67 10.29 31.43
N ARG A 301 15.49 9.23 32.21
CA ARG A 301 14.18 8.68 32.55
C ARG A 301 14.11 8.32 34.03
N PRO A 302 12.90 8.20 34.62
CA PRO A 302 12.75 7.62 35.93
C PRO A 302 13.36 6.23 36.00
N ASP A 303 14.15 5.98 37.05
CA ASP A 303 14.71 4.68 37.34
C ASP A 303 13.58 3.75 37.83
N ASN A 304 13.41 2.62 37.17
CA ASN A 304 12.35 1.67 37.56
C ASN A 304 12.72 0.87 38.80
N ASP A 305 14.02 0.78 39.13
CA ASP A 305 14.55 -0.02 40.23
C ASP A 305 14.71 0.81 41.51
N ILE A 306 14.92 2.12 41.37
CA ILE A 306 15.13 3.04 42.49
C ILE A 306 14.11 4.19 42.45
N PRO A 307 13.00 4.10 43.20
CA PRO A 307 11.97 5.15 43.22
C PRO A 307 12.56 6.53 43.56
N GLY A 308 12.25 7.52 42.76
CA GLY A 308 12.70 8.89 42.95
C GLY A 308 14.09 9.21 42.38
N SER A 309 14.77 8.23 41.78
CA SER A 309 16.02 8.45 41.07
C SER A 309 15.82 8.48 39.54
N CYS A 310 16.87 8.90 38.84
CA CYS A 310 16.90 8.97 37.40
C CYS A 310 18.02 8.11 36.84
N GLU A 311 17.75 7.40 35.76
CA GLU A 311 18.76 6.70 34.99
C GLU A 311 18.94 7.35 33.60
N TRP A 312 20.20 7.35 33.14
CA TRP A 312 20.50 7.74 31.77
C TRP A 312 20.21 6.55 30.84
N PHE A 313 19.31 6.78 29.91
CA PHE A 313 18.92 5.75 28.97
C PHE A 313 19.48 6.03 27.58
N SER A 314 20.27 5.12 27.08
CA SER A 314 20.78 5.17 25.71
C SER A 314 20.18 4.06 24.84
N THR A 315 19.86 4.41 23.61
CA THR A 315 19.33 3.49 22.62
C THR A 315 19.92 3.77 21.25
N SER A 316 19.94 2.75 20.41
CA SER A 316 20.35 2.92 19.01
C SER A 316 19.16 3.30 18.16
N VAL A 317 19.29 4.43 17.45
CA VAL A 317 18.36 4.84 16.41
C VAL A 317 18.94 4.39 15.08
N PHE A 318 18.11 3.86 14.21
CA PHE A 318 18.52 3.42 12.88
C PHE A 318 18.09 4.45 11.83
N PRO A 319 19.01 5.32 11.38
CA PRO A 319 18.68 6.26 10.33
C PRO A 319 18.44 5.53 9.01
N LYS A 320 17.50 6.04 8.25
CA LYS A 320 17.17 5.56 6.91
C LYS A 320 17.55 6.65 5.90
N PRO A 321 18.39 6.35 4.90
CA PRO A 321 18.66 7.31 3.84
C PRO A 321 17.38 7.67 3.09
N VAL A 322 17.23 8.92 2.71
CA VAL A 322 16.17 9.38 1.83
C VAL A 322 16.66 9.26 0.39
N ILE A 323 16.07 8.33 -0.36
CA ILE A 323 16.42 8.09 -1.77
C ILE A 323 15.72 9.13 -2.63
N VAL A 324 16.46 9.69 -3.59
CA VAL A 324 15.99 10.70 -4.53
C VAL A 324 16.42 10.38 -5.95
N ASP A 325 15.79 11.04 -6.92
CA ASP A 325 16.17 10.92 -8.32
C ASP A 325 17.55 11.53 -8.59
N LYS A 326 18.25 11.03 -9.61
CA LYS A 326 19.59 11.48 -10.00
C LYS A 326 19.70 12.99 -10.29
N ASN A 327 18.60 13.60 -10.74
CA ASN A 327 18.55 15.04 -11.04
C ASN A 327 18.06 15.91 -9.87
N HIS A 328 17.86 15.30 -8.69
CA HIS A 328 17.41 16.06 -7.53
C HIS A 328 18.48 17.07 -7.09
N LYS A 329 18.09 18.35 -6.87
CA LYS A 329 18.99 19.46 -6.51
C LYS A 329 19.91 19.12 -5.33
N ASN A 330 19.36 18.44 -4.31
CA ASN A 330 20.07 18.04 -3.10
C ASN A 330 20.50 16.57 -3.11
N GLY A 331 20.46 15.91 -4.28
CA GLY A 331 20.93 14.54 -4.43
C GLY A 331 22.45 14.44 -4.46
N PHE A 332 22.99 13.38 -3.92
CA PHE A 332 24.37 12.97 -4.15
C PHE A 332 24.44 11.48 -4.47
N LEU A 333 25.36 11.11 -5.36
CA LEU A 333 25.59 9.72 -5.70
C LEU A 333 26.12 8.97 -4.47
N PHE A 334 25.36 8.02 -3.99
CA PHE A 334 25.73 7.18 -2.86
C PHE A 334 26.40 5.87 -3.31
N SER A 335 25.87 5.24 -4.34
CA SER A 335 26.39 3.98 -4.88
C SER A 335 26.14 3.92 -6.37
N ASN A 336 27.13 3.48 -7.13
CA ASN A 336 27.01 3.08 -8.53
C ASN A 336 26.90 1.55 -8.69
N ASN A 337 26.62 0.82 -7.61
CA ASN A 337 26.49 -0.63 -7.58
C ASN A 337 27.64 -1.43 -8.23
N GLY A 338 28.81 -0.80 -8.40
CA GLY A 338 29.98 -1.38 -9.04
C GLY A 338 29.94 -1.35 -10.58
N THR A 339 29.02 -0.60 -11.17
CA THR A 339 28.79 -0.45 -12.62
C THR A 339 29.03 0.97 -13.09
N PRO A 340 30.28 1.49 -13.11
CA PRO A 340 30.58 2.91 -13.34
C PRO A 340 30.14 3.45 -14.72
N ASN A 341 29.75 2.58 -15.64
CA ASN A 341 29.28 2.95 -16.97
C ASN A 341 27.75 2.73 -17.18
N ASP A 342 27.03 2.30 -16.16
CA ASP A 342 25.59 2.09 -16.19
C ASP A 342 24.94 2.91 -15.09
N GLU A 343 24.43 4.08 -15.45
CA GLU A 343 23.76 4.99 -14.51
C GLU A 343 22.33 4.54 -14.14
N SER A 344 21.83 3.47 -14.73
CA SER A 344 20.44 3.03 -14.52
C SER A 344 20.22 2.39 -13.17
N ASP A 345 21.27 1.90 -12.51
CA ASP A 345 21.26 1.28 -11.19
C ASP A 345 21.90 2.16 -10.10
N ASP A 346 22.28 3.39 -10.44
CA ASP A 346 22.82 4.37 -9.50
C ASP A 346 21.81 4.72 -8.40
N VAL A 347 22.31 4.78 -7.16
CA VAL A 347 21.51 5.16 -6.00
C VAL A 347 21.93 6.54 -5.52
N TYR A 348 20.97 7.47 -5.50
CA TYR A 348 21.16 8.82 -5.01
C TYR A 348 20.43 9.03 -3.70
N HIS A 349 21.11 9.64 -2.72
CA HIS A 349 20.53 10.00 -1.43
C HIS A 349 20.39 11.52 -1.31
N HIS A 350 19.36 11.96 -0.56
CA HIS A 350 19.17 13.36 -0.24
C HIS A 350 20.23 13.81 0.79
N ARG A 351 20.98 14.88 0.49
CA ARG A 351 22.08 15.36 1.30
C ARG A 351 21.66 15.88 2.69
N TYR A 352 20.46 16.43 2.78
CA TYR A 352 19.99 17.15 3.98
C TYR A 352 18.78 16.53 4.64
N LYS A 353 18.30 15.38 4.20
CA LYS A 353 17.18 14.67 4.83
C LYS A 353 17.61 13.31 5.34
N LEU A 354 17.05 12.93 6.48
CA LEU A 354 17.27 11.64 7.11
C LEU A 354 15.95 11.07 7.59
N GLY A 355 15.69 9.83 7.26
CA GLY A 355 14.59 9.04 7.81
C GLY A 355 15.04 8.26 9.04
N PHE A 356 14.07 7.68 9.77
CA PHE A 356 14.31 6.77 10.88
C PHE A 356 13.48 5.50 10.71
N VAL A 357 14.08 4.36 11.04
CA VAL A 357 13.39 3.08 11.10
C VAL A 357 12.94 2.86 12.54
N GLY A 358 11.63 2.82 12.74
CA GLY A 358 11.02 2.38 13.98
C GLY A 358 10.97 0.86 14.04
N ASN A 359 11.07 0.32 15.23
CA ASN A 359 10.84 -1.08 15.55
C ASN A 359 11.66 -2.11 14.76
N PHE A 360 12.94 -2.22 15.09
CA PHE A 360 13.73 -3.36 14.66
C PHE A 360 13.76 -4.38 15.81
N THR A 361 12.90 -5.39 15.75
CA THR A 361 13.01 -6.55 16.65
C THR A 361 14.29 -7.33 16.34
N PRO A 362 14.97 -7.94 17.32
CA PRO A 362 14.40 -8.53 18.54
C PRO A 362 14.81 -7.87 19.86
N ILE A 363 15.47 -6.74 19.87
CA ILE A 363 16.05 -6.19 21.09
C ILE A 363 15.59 -4.75 21.28
N GLY A 364 14.32 -4.56 21.63
CA GLY A 364 13.79 -3.49 22.45
C GLY A 364 14.24 -2.04 22.25
N THR A 365 14.81 -1.67 21.09
CA THR A 365 15.24 -0.30 20.79
C THR A 365 14.19 0.34 19.89
N ASN A 366 13.26 1.06 20.49
CA ASN A 366 12.34 1.94 19.80
C ASN A 366 12.92 3.35 19.79
N PRO A 367 13.58 3.78 18.70
CA PRO A 367 13.91 5.20 18.56
C PRO A 367 12.60 5.97 18.48
N PHE A 368 12.42 7.05 19.15
CA PHE A 368 11.17 7.82 19.20
C PHE A 368 9.95 7.04 19.74
N ALA A 369 10.18 6.14 20.70
CA ALA A 369 9.09 5.47 21.39
C ALA A 369 8.28 6.49 22.21
N ILE A 370 6.97 6.54 21.96
CA ILE A 370 6.03 7.34 22.73
C ILE A 370 5.44 6.41 23.77
N LYS A 371 5.95 6.44 24.99
CA LYS A 371 5.41 5.64 26.10
C LYS A 371 4.06 6.20 26.56
N ASN A 372 3.22 5.30 27.05
CA ASN A 372 1.94 5.62 27.65
C ASN A 372 0.97 6.38 26.75
N LEU A 373 1.06 6.15 25.44
CA LEU A 373 0.08 6.73 24.51
C LEU A 373 -1.32 6.14 24.71
N PHE A 374 -1.40 4.87 25.11
CA PHE A 374 -2.63 4.17 25.41
C PHE A 374 -2.64 3.74 26.88
N GLU A 375 -3.73 4.09 27.58
CA GLU A 375 -3.90 3.74 29.00
C GLU A 375 -3.90 2.22 29.19
N GLY A 376 -3.14 1.73 30.17
CA GLY A 376 -3.08 0.30 30.53
C GLY A 376 -2.17 -0.56 29.66
N GLU A 377 -1.58 -0.04 28.59
CA GLU A 377 -0.66 -0.76 27.74
C GLU A 377 0.80 -0.55 28.21
N ARG A 378 1.33 -1.54 28.89
CA ARG A 378 2.71 -1.50 29.41
C ARG A 378 3.71 -1.71 28.27
N ASN A 379 4.56 -0.72 28.02
CA ASN A 379 5.59 -0.70 26.96
C ASN A 379 5.10 -0.53 25.52
N ASP A 380 3.86 -0.16 25.31
CA ASP A 380 3.32 0.07 23.98
C ASP A 380 3.71 1.44 23.45
N SER A 381 5.00 1.57 23.26
CA SER A 381 5.52 2.63 22.44
C SER A 381 5.66 2.08 21.04
N PRO A 382 4.71 2.36 20.15
CA PRO A 382 4.90 1.97 18.76
C PRO A 382 6.16 2.65 18.26
N GLY A 383 7.07 1.86 17.72
CA GLY A 383 8.23 2.39 17.04
C GLY A 383 7.78 3.16 15.81
N LEU A 384 8.23 4.39 15.70
CA LEU A 384 7.87 5.21 14.56
C LEU A 384 8.83 4.95 13.41
N THR A 385 8.33 4.50 12.28
CA THR A 385 9.05 4.51 11.02
C THR A 385 8.71 5.79 10.29
N LEU A 386 9.70 6.66 10.13
CA LEU A 386 9.58 7.93 9.43
C LEU A 386 10.48 7.89 8.21
N PRO A 387 9.95 7.68 7.01
CA PRO A 387 10.75 7.61 5.78
C PRO A 387 11.58 8.87 5.54
N GLU A 388 11.04 10.03 5.91
CA GLU A 388 11.71 11.32 5.98
C GLU A 388 11.38 11.93 7.34
N ALA A 389 12.33 11.90 8.27
CA ALA A 389 12.07 12.32 9.65
C ALA A 389 12.53 13.74 9.93
N ILE A 390 13.74 14.06 9.51
CA ILE A 390 14.39 15.34 9.80
C ILE A 390 15.06 15.92 8.56
N GLU A 391 15.13 17.24 8.53
CA GLU A 391 15.84 18.01 7.51
C GLU A 391 16.84 18.97 8.15
N PHE A 392 18.06 19.01 7.60
CA PHE A 392 19.18 19.79 8.11
C PHE A 392 19.31 21.13 7.36
N PHE A 393 19.52 22.19 8.11
CA PHE A 393 19.76 23.53 7.60
C PHE A 393 21.10 24.08 8.18
N PRO A 394 22.19 24.08 7.38
CA PRO A 394 23.45 24.65 7.81
C PRO A 394 23.30 26.11 8.25
N LYS A 395 23.92 26.49 9.36
CA LYS A 395 23.92 27.86 9.83
C LYS A 395 24.51 28.80 8.76
N ASN A 396 23.79 29.87 8.48
CA ASN A 396 24.10 30.81 7.39
C ASN A 396 24.15 30.17 5.99
N GLY A 397 23.48 29.01 5.81
CA GLY A 397 23.44 28.29 4.55
C GLY A 397 24.67 27.45 4.21
N ASN A 398 25.80 27.70 4.87
CA ASN A 398 27.08 27.08 4.49
C ASN A 398 27.96 26.60 5.66
N SER A 399 27.50 26.64 6.90
CA SER A 399 28.27 26.11 8.02
C SER A 399 28.52 24.61 7.86
N THR A 400 29.75 24.19 8.04
CA THR A 400 30.16 22.78 8.00
C THR A 400 30.17 22.13 9.39
N SER A 401 29.83 22.87 10.47
CA SER A 401 29.94 22.39 11.84
C SER A 401 28.66 22.51 12.68
N GLU A 402 27.71 23.32 12.27
CA GLU A 402 26.49 23.58 13.04
C GLU A 402 25.30 24.00 12.17
N GLY A 403 24.10 23.83 12.68
CA GLY A 403 22.89 24.29 12.03
C GLY A 403 21.61 23.91 12.76
N ILE A 404 20.50 24.14 12.10
CA ILE A 404 19.17 23.81 12.60
C ILE A 404 18.74 22.45 12.00
N VAL A 405 17.99 21.70 12.77
CA VAL A 405 17.28 20.50 12.33
C VAL A 405 15.79 20.77 12.46
N ASN A 406 15.06 20.53 11.39
CA ASN A 406 13.61 20.59 11.40
C ASN A 406 13.06 19.15 11.38
N VAL A 407 12.12 18.84 12.27
CA VAL A 407 11.34 17.61 12.18
C VAL A 407 10.29 17.85 11.10
N ILE A 408 10.36 17.04 10.05
CA ILE A 408 9.47 17.20 8.90
C ILE A 408 8.05 16.89 9.34
N SER A 409 7.17 17.89 9.27
CA SER A 409 5.77 17.78 9.61
C SER A 409 5.12 16.70 8.76
N GLN A 410 4.57 15.69 9.40
CA GLN A 410 3.93 14.55 8.75
C GLN A 410 2.95 13.86 9.70
N ARG A 411 2.18 12.93 9.17
CA ARG A 411 1.29 12.09 9.96
C ARG A 411 1.87 10.70 10.10
N ILE A 412 1.84 10.19 11.30
CA ILE A 412 2.22 8.80 11.62
C ILE A 412 0.98 7.97 11.88
N ILE A 413 1.08 6.69 11.61
CA ILE A 413 0.03 5.73 11.88
C ILE A 413 0.47 4.87 13.07
N ILE A 414 -0.36 4.87 14.10
CA ILE A 414 -0.15 4.06 15.30
C ILE A 414 -1.33 3.11 15.45
N VAL A 415 -1.05 1.83 15.64
CA VAL A 415 -2.07 0.81 15.86
C VAL A 415 -2.06 0.40 17.33
N ARG A 416 -3.19 0.56 18.01
CA ARG A 416 -3.35 0.09 19.37
C ARG A 416 -3.44 -1.45 19.39
N SER A 417 -2.61 -2.09 20.22
CA SER A 417 -2.52 -3.56 20.23
C SER A 417 -3.73 -4.26 20.81
N SER A 418 -4.43 -3.62 21.74
CA SER A 418 -5.58 -4.22 22.44
C SER A 418 -6.79 -4.48 21.53
N ASP A 419 -7.04 -3.64 20.52
CA ASP A 419 -8.21 -3.72 19.64
C ASP A 419 -7.88 -3.55 18.14
N LEU A 420 -6.59 -3.45 17.81
CA LEU A 420 -6.06 -3.22 16.46
C LEU A 420 -6.58 -1.92 15.81
N LYS A 421 -7.07 -0.97 16.60
CA LYS A 421 -7.54 0.32 16.11
C LYS A 421 -6.35 1.19 15.70
N ALA A 422 -6.40 1.71 14.48
CA ALA A 422 -5.40 2.62 13.94
C ALA A 422 -5.74 4.09 14.28
N PHE A 423 -4.71 4.86 14.61
CA PHE A 423 -4.77 6.30 14.85
C PHE A 423 -3.77 6.98 13.95
N THR A 424 -4.17 8.09 13.35
CA THR A 424 -3.31 8.93 12.51
C THR A 424 -2.99 10.21 13.27
N LEU A 425 -1.71 10.38 13.63
CA LEU A 425 -1.26 11.46 14.51
C LEU A 425 -0.29 12.39 13.78
N PRO A 426 -0.50 13.71 13.82
CA PRO A 426 0.49 14.68 13.35
C PRO A 426 1.75 14.67 14.22
N ILE A 427 2.92 14.77 13.58
CA ILE A 427 4.19 15.04 14.26
C ILE A 427 4.85 16.28 13.69
N SER A 428 5.57 16.99 14.54
CA SER A 428 6.39 18.17 14.20
C SER A 428 7.52 18.29 15.20
N GLY A 429 8.39 19.27 15.02
CA GLY A 429 9.46 19.58 15.96
C GLY A 429 10.62 20.29 15.32
N SER A 430 11.62 20.58 16.12
CA SER A 430 12.85 21.22 15.67
C SER A 430 14.01 20.88 16.59
N GLY A 431 15.20 21.27 16.18
CA GLY A 431 16.40 21.07 16.97
C GLY A 431 17.61 21.75 16.36
N ILE A 432 18.76 21.39 16.87
CA ILE A 432 20.06 21.84 16.36
C ILE A 432 20.97 20.63 16.14
N TYR A 433 21.92 20.79 15.25
CA TYR A 433 23.05 19.87 15.13
C TYR A 433 24.37 20.62 15.22
N GLU A 434 25.38 19.97 15.77
CA GLU A 434 26.70 20.55 15.98
C GLU A 434 27.81 19.49 15.89
N LEU A 435 28.97 19.89 15.41
CA LEU A 435 30.21 19.11 15.50
C LEU A 435 30.82 19.33 16.90
N VAL A 436 30.72 18.30 17.74
CA VAL A 436 31.20 18.36 19.14
C VAL A 436 32.72 18.17 19.20
N ASP A 437 33.26 17.23 18.44
CA ASP A 437 34.68 16.94 18.36
C ASP A 437 35.10 16.59 16.94
N SER A 438 35.93 17.43 16.35
CA SER A 438 36.41 17.21 14.99
C SER A 438 37.42 16.05 14.88
N SER A 439 38.13 15.73 15.95
CA SER A 439 39.15 14.69 15.96
C SER A 439 38.52 13.28 15.88
N SER A 440 37.39 13.08 16.50
CA SER A 440 36.62 11.84 16.49
C SER A 440 35.45 11.86 15.51
N ASN A 441 35.27 12.98 14.78
CA ASN A 441 34.10 13.21 13.93
C ASN A 441 32.79 13.00 14.70
N LEU A 442 32.74 13.51 15.93
CA LEU A 442 31.58 13.39 16.80
C LEU A 442 30.58 14.52 16.54
N TRP A 443 29.43 14.14 16.06
CA TRP A 443 28.31 15.05 15.83
C TRP A 443 27.17 14.77 16.81
N LYS A 444 26.45 15.82 17.17
CA LYS A 444 25.32 15.77 18.07
C LYS A 444 24.11 16.44 17.43
N ILE A 445 22.95 15.84 17.59
CA ILE A 445 21.66 16.44 17.30
C ILE A 445 20.87 16.54 18.61
N THR A 446 20.32 17.69 18.92
CA THR A 446 19.36 17.86 20.00
C THR A 446 18.01 18.17 19.36
N LEU A 447 16.98 17.36 19.65
CA LEU A 447 15.65 17.44 19.05
C LEU A 447 14.57 17.58 20.09
N GLU A 448 13.58 18.40 19.80
CA GLU A 448 12.25 18.38 20.42
C GLU A 448 11.25 17.85 19.39
N ILE A 449 10.55 16.77 19.71
CA ILE A 449 9.50 16.19 18.86
C ILE A 449 8.16 16.31 19.56
N TYR A 450 7.16 16.78 18.82
CA TYR A 450 5.77 16.93 19.27
C TYR A 450 4.90 15.95 18.48
N VAL A 451 4.11 15.17 19.19
CA VAL A 451 3.10 14.28 18.60
C VAL A 451 1.72 14.73 19.08
N ASP A 452 0.86 15.10 18.15
CA ASP A 452 -0.50 15.47 18.46
C ASP A 452 -1.34 14.20 18.71
N ALA A 453 -1.47 13.82 19.98
CA ALA A 453 -2.27 12.70 20.45
C ALA A 453 -3.64 13.13 20.97
N THR A 454 -4.11 14.33 20.66
CA THR A 454 -5.39 14.87 21.15
C THR A 454 -6.57 13.96 20.80
N SER A 455 -6.51 13.23 19.70
CA SER A 455 -7.52 12.24 19.29
C SER A 455 -7.54 10.97 20.15
N ILE A 456 -6.50 10.74 20.97
CA ILE A 456 -6.37 9.57 21.85
C ILE A 456 -6.63 9.94 23.30
N ASN A 457 -5.87 10.90 23.81
CA ASN A 457 -5.88 11.25 25.24
C ASN A 457 -6.10 12.75 25.50
N GLY A 458 -6.30 13.56 24.46
CA GLY A 458 -6.56 15.00 24.59
C GLY A 458 -5.30 15.86 24.70
N GLU A 459 -4.11 15.30 24.49
CA GLU A 459 -2.84 15.99 24.74
C GLU A 459 -1.91 16.01 23.54
N ILE A 460 -0.95 16.95 23.55
CA ILE A 460 0.20 16.98 22.65
C ILE A 460 1.41 16.44 23.40
N VAL A 461 1.98 15.36 22.90
CA VAL A 461 3.11 14.66 23.50
C VAL A 461 4.43 15.30 23.07
N LYS A 462 5.20 15.82 24.02
CA LYS A 462 6.56 16.33 23.77
C LYS A 462 7.62 15.28 24.13
N ARG A 463 8.67 15.18 23.32
CA ARG A 463 9.87 14.37 23.58
C ARG A 463 11.13 15.14 23.23
N ASP A 464 12.11 15.05 24.12
CA ASP A 464 13.44 15.59 23.94
C ASP A 464 14.42 14.45 23.65
N TYR A 465 15.21 14.58 22.59
CA TYR A 465 16.20 13.60 22.20
C TYR A 465 17.57 14.25 22.02
N ILE A 466 18.61 13.51 22.43
CA ILE A 466 20.00 13.82 22.09
C ILE A 466 20.52 12.62 21.30
N LEU A 467 21.00 12.88 20.09
CA LEU A 467 21.46 11.84 19.17
C LEU A 467 22.92 12.10 18.82
N TYR A 468 23.74 11.05 18.90
CA TYR A 468 25.14 11.10 18.48
C TYR A 468 25.38 10.15 17.32
N ASN A 469 26.27 10.50 16.40
CA ASN A 469 26.62 9.69 15.25
C ASN A 469 27.62 8.56 15.55
N ASN A 470 28.26 8.58 16.69
CA ASN A 470 29.18 7.53 17.17
C ASN A 470 29.21 7.50 18.71
N ARG A 471 29.95 6.53 19.28
CA ARG A 471 29.99 6.29 20.73
C ARG A 471 31.06 7.08 21.50
N ASN A 472 31.75 8.03 20.86
CA ASN A 472 32.80 8.83 21.50
C ASN A 472 32.21 10.04 22.27
N TYR A 473 30.95 10.01 22.62
CA TYR A 473 30.31 11.03 23.42
C TYR A 473 30.64 10.86 24.90
N PRO A 474 30.74 11.97 25.67
CA PRO A 474 30.97 11.92 27.11
C PRO A 474 29.73 11.36 27.82
N ASP A 475 29.96 10.63 28.90
CA ASP A 475 28.86 10.28 29.81
C ASP A 475 28.19 11.57 30.32
N PRO A 476 26.86 11.60 30.40
CA PRO A 476 26.15 12.76 30.90
C PRO A 476 26.41 12.97 32.39
N ASP A 477 26.43 14.22 32.81
CA ASP A 477 26.53 14.54 34.23
C ASP A 477 25.35 13.92 35.00
N PRO A 478 25.58 13.31 36.17
CA PRO A 478 24.52 12.78 36.99
C PRO A 478 23.48 13.86 37.33
N LEU A 479 22.20 13.59 37.16
CA LEU A 479 21.15 14.46 37.66
C LEU A 479 21.13 14.44 39.17
N THR A 480 21.29 15.60 39.79
CA THR A 480 21.30 15.76 41.25
C THR A 480 19.89 15.97 41.83
N THR A 481 18.89 16.18 40.99
CA THR A 481 17.48 16.43 41.39
C THR A 481 16.55 15.76 40.37
N ASN A 482 15.28 15.65 40.76
CA ASN A 482 14.17 15.04 40.02
C ASN A 482 14.42 14.88 38.53
N CYS A 483 14.23 13.67 38.00
CA CYS A 483 14.25 13.47 36.57
C CYS A 483 13.48 14.59 35.91
N PRO A 484 13.99 15.19 34.82
CA PRO A 484 13.13 15.99 34.00
C PRO A 484 11.94 15.06 33.79
N THR A 485 10.82 15.45 34.28
CA THR A 485 9.60 14.69 34.07
C THR A 485 9.58 14.48 32.56
N VAL A 486 9.94 13.28 32.14
CA VAL A 486 9.37 12.80 30.91
C VAL A 486 7.92 13.09 31.18
N ILE A 487 7.43 14.20 30.65
CA ILE A 487 6.05 14.54 30.81
C ILE A 487 5.40 13.28 30.32
N ASN A 488 4.84 12.50 31.26
CA ASN A 488 4.06 11.34 30.93
C ASN A 488 2.87 11.94 30.23
N LEU A 489 3.03 12.04 28.96
CA LEU A 489 2.05 12.57 28.07
C LEU A 489 1.24 11.40 27.63
#